data_f4d7c699f64b7c2c13e3074a172f4942
#
_entry.id   f4d7c699f64b7c2c13e3074a172f4942
#
_cell.length_a   1.000
_cell.length_b   1.000
_cell.length_c   1.000
_cell.angle_alpha   90.00
_cell.angle_beta   90.00
_cell.angle_gamma   90.00
#
_symmetry.space_group_name_H-M   'P 1'
#
loop_
_entity.id
_entity.type
_entity.pdbx_description
1 polymer ?
#
loop_
_entity_poly.entity_id
_entity_poly.type
_entity_poly.pdbx_seq_one_letter_code
_entity_poly.pdbx_strand_id
1 'polypeptide(L)'
;VLVAQGSIVTDEVISLLSRHLIDSVAIEYQAAADEPQQAENAQPLVDEKQYQEFQEHFSVAENMLSDNLKKIVENSEDIDVPALMNVTNEILEKSRNETNLCNMLLMMKKDTESLYAHSINVSILCQILAKWSGCTPKEIENVAIAGLLHDVGILKFPEEMRKDFTFRKEMEGGVYNKHVLYSYNIVKNQNIDTEIKKAILGHHERLDKSGFPLRISEHGIGKLARILAIADIFDTYTMKENDIQPMSVFSVIKKMEEMHLHNILDTQFNMTFIAHIAHT
;
A
#
# COMPACT_ATOMS: atom_id res chain seq x y z
N VAL A 1 15.16 26.89 -31.43
CA VAL A 1 14.69 25.51 -31.29
C VAL A 1 15.66 24.81 -30.36
N LEU A 2 15.20 24.41 -29.17
CA LEU A 2 16.04 23.75 -28.17
C LEU A 2 16.28 22.26 -28.53
N VAL A 3 15.25 21.61 -29.04
CA VAL A 3 15.26 20.23 -29.51
C VAL A 3 14.47 20.18 -30.82
N ALA A 4 15.01 19.52 -31.84
CA ALA A 4 14.35 19.42 -33.14
C ALA A 4 13.18 18.42 -33.08
N GLN A 5 12.16 18.63 -33.89
CA GLN A 5 11.08 17.65 -34.08
C GLN A 5 11.66 16.34 -34.63
N GLY A 6 11.29 15.22 -34.01
CA GLY A 6 11.81 13.89 -34.38
C GLY A 6 13.12 13.49 -33.66
N SER A 7 13.60 14.31 -32.73
CA SER A 7 14.74 13.92 -31.88
C SER A 7 14.32 12.80 -30.93
N ILE A 8 15.23 11.83 -30.74
CA ILE A 8 15.05 10.76 -29.75
C ILE A 8 15.16 11.38 -28.36
N VAL A 9 14.24 11.03 -27.46
CA VAL A 9 14.27 11.47 -26.06
C VAL A 9 15.37 10.67 -25.33
N THR A 10 16.44 11.36 -24.94
CA THR A 10 17.55 10.83 -24.14
C THR A 10 17.64 11.60 -22.84
N ASP A 11 18.40 11.08 -21.87
CA ASP A 11 18.65 11.77 -20.59
C ASP A 11 19.25 13.16 -20.79
N GLU A 12 20.05 13.35 -21.82
CA GLU A 12 20.62 14.63 -22.18
C GLU A 12 19.54 15.61 -22.66
N VAL A 13 18.59 15.12 -23.47
CA VAL A 13 17.43 15.91 -23.94
C VAL A 13 16.55 16.28 -22.76
N ILE A 14 16.27 15.35 -21.86
CA ILE A 14 15.50 15.61 -20.63
C ILE A 14 16.19 16.67 -19.77
N SER A 15 17.49 16.53 -19.54
CA SER A 15 18.30 17.50 -18.79
C SER A 15 18.29 18.89 -19.44
N LEU A 16 18.33 18.96 -20.78
CA LEU A 16 18.29 20.21 -21.51
C LEU A 16 16.93 20.90 -21.36
N LEU A 17 15.83 20.16 -21.49
CA LEU A 17 14.47 20.68 -21.34
C LEU A 17 14.23 21.20 -19.92
N SER A 18 14.67 20.45 -18.91
CA SER A 18 14.56 20.83 -17.48
C SER A 18 15.31 22.12 -17.18
N ARG A 19 16.52 22.32 -17.73
CA ARG A 19 17.30 23.56 -17.57
C ARG A 19 16.60 24.79 -18.14
N HIS A 20 15.71 24.60 -19.13
CA HIS A 20 14.96 25.67 -19.77
C HIS A 20 13.53 25.76 -19.24
N LEU A 21 13.22 25.14 -18.09
CA LEU A 21 11.91 25.17 -17.43
C LEU A 21 10.77 24.71 -18.36
N ILE A 22 11.04 23.72 -19.20
CA ILE A 22 10.03 23.09 -20.05
C ILE A 22 9.51 21.86 -19.32
N ASP A 23 8.30 21.96 -18.79
CA ASP A 23 7.69 20.95 -17.91
C ASP A 23 7.04 19.79 -18.67
N SER A 24 6.72 20.00 -19.96
CA SER A 24 6.10 18.96 -20.79
C SER A 24 6.41 19.12 -22.26
N VAL A 25 6.55 18.02 -22.96
CA VAL A 25 6.66 17.95 -24.43
C VAL A 25 5.78 16.83 -24.95
N ALA A 26 5.15 17.03 -26.11
CA ALA A 26 4.48 15.94 -26.79
C ALA A 26 5.52 15.01 -27.43
N ILE A 27 5.45 13.72 -27.09
CA ILE A 27 6.27 12.68 -27.71
C ILE A 27 5.39 11.75 -28.55
N GLU A 28 5.86 11.39 -29.73
CA GLU A 28 5.26 10.37 -30.55
C GLU A 28 5.97 9.04 -30.24
N TYR A 29 5.23 8.10 -29.66
CA TYR A 29 5.74 6.76 -29.40
C TYR A 29 5.65 5.96 -30.69
N GLN A 30 6.76 5.79 -31.39
CA GLN A 30 6.85 4.76 -32.44
C GLN A 30 7.14 3.44 -31.72
N ALA A 31 6.14 2.56 -31.68
CA ALA A 31 6.40 1.17 -31.32
C ALA A 31 7.42 0.64 -32.35
N ALA A 32 8.65 0.42 -31.91
CA ALA A 32 9.65 -0.24 -32.73
C ALA A 32 9.09 -1.60 -33.13
N ALA A 33 9.05 -1.87 -34.42
CA ALA A 33 8.62 -3.16 -34.99
C ALA A 33 9.66 -4.27 -34.76
N ASP A 34 10.62 -4.04 -33.90
CA ASP A 34 11.57 -5.02 -33.41
C ASP A 34 11.22 -5.32 -31.95
N GLU A 35 10.53 -6.42 -31.72
CA GLU A 35 10.56 -7.08 -30.43
C GLU A 35 12.03 -7.26 -30.05
N PRO A 36 12.51 -6.74 -28.90
CA PRO A 36 13.87 -7.00 -28.50
C PRO A 36 13.99 -8.48 -28.16
N GLN A 37 14.56 -9.26 -29.06
CA GLN A 37 15.05 -10.64 -28.80
C GLN A 37 16.13 -10.69 -27.69
N GLN A 38 16.26 -9.67 -26.88
CA GLN A 38 17.19 -9.57 -25.75
C GLN A 38 16.53 -9.70 -24.38
N ALA A 39 15.23 -9.91 -24.31
CA ALA A 39 14.56 -10.19 -23.03
C ALA A 39 14.77 -11.63 -22.51
N GLU A 40 15.36 -12.53 -23.32
CA GLU A 40 15.63 -13.92 -22.90
C GLU A 40 16.81 -14.06 -21.90
N ASN A 41 17.58 -12.99 -21.62
CA ASN A 41 18.68 -13.03 -20.64
C ASN A 41 18.50 -12.09 -19.45
N ALA A 42 17.34 -11.44 -19.29
CA ALA A 42 17.02 -10.80 -18.02
C ALA A 42 16.74 -11.93 -17.01
N GLN A 43 17.63 -12.12 -16.04
CA GLN A 43 17.33 -12.99 -14.91
C GLN A 43 15.99 -12.51 -14.32
N PRO A 44 15.04 -13.43 -14.06
CA PRO A 44 13.79 -13.03 -13.43
C PRO A 44 14.10 -12.26 -12.15
N LEU A 45 13.46 -11.10 -11.97
CA LEU A 45 13.65 -10.22 -10.81
C LEU A 45 13.45 -10.96 -9.47
N VAL A 46 12.73 -12.08 -9.51
CA VAL A 46 12.47 -12.98 -8.39
C VAL A 46 12.73 -14.42 -8.85
N ASP A 47 13.52 -15.16 -8.06
CA ASP A 47 13.76 -16.59 -8.25
C ASP A 47 12.43 -17.35 -8.04
N GLU A 48 12.05 -18.22 -8.99
CA GLU A 48 10.79 -18.97 -8.97
C GLU A 48 10.63 -19.81 -7.71
N LYS A 49 11.70 -20.47 -7.24
CA LYS A 49 11.70 -21.23 -6.00
C LYS A 49 11.47 -20.34 -4.78
N GLN A 50 12.14 -19.19 -4.75
CA GLN A 50 11.96 -18.21 -3.68
C GLN A 50 10.53 -17.66 -3.68
N TYR A 51 9.93 -17.45 -4.84
CA TYR A 51 8.54 -17.01 -4.93
C TYR A 51 7.56 -18.07 -4.45
N GLN A 52 7.75 -19.35 -4.78
CA GLN A 52 6.93 -20.44 -4.27
C GLN A 52 7.01 -20.56 -2.74
N GLU A 53 8.22 -20.50 -2.18
CA GLU A 53 8.41 -20.48 -0.72
C GLU A 53 7.71 -19.26 -0.08
N PHE A 54 7.77 -18.10 -0.73
CA PHE A 54 7.07 -16.91 -0.29
C PHE A 54 5.54 -17.08 -0.30
N GLN A 55 4.97 -17.66 -1.36
CA GLN A 55 3.53 -17.94 -1.46
C GLN A 55 3.05 -18.87 -0.34
N GLU A 56 3.82 -19.91 -0.01
CA GLU A 56 3.49 -20.83 1.08
C GLU A 56 3.46 -20.09 2.43
N HIS A 57 4.49 -19.31 2.73
CA HIS A 57 4.54 -18.51 3.97
C HIS A 57 3.43 -17.47 4.03
N PHE A 58 3.13 -16.82 2.91
CA PHE A 58 2.07 -15.83 2.82
C PHE A 58 0.70 -16.47 3.10
N SER A 59 0.42 -17.64 2.54
CA SER A 59 -0.82 -18.39 2.79
C SER A 59 -0.96 -18.79 4.27
N VAL A 60 0.12 -19.20 4.91
CA VAL A 60 0.12 -19.47 6.36
C VAL A 60 -0.20 -18.20 7.13
N ALA A 61 0.43 -17.08 6.78
CA ALA A 61 0.19 -15.79 7.41
C ALA A 61 -1.26 -15.32 7.28
N GLU A 62 -1.89 -15.50 6.10
CA GLU A 62 -3.31 -15.19 5.89
C GLU A 62 -4.22 -15.99 6.83
N ASN A 63 -3.98 -17.30 6.95
CA ASN A 63 -4.74 -18.16 7.86
C ASN A 63 -4.55 -17.72 9.33
N MET A 64 -3.31 -17.44 9.73
CA MET A 64 -3.01 -16.95 11.09
C MET A 64 -3.74 -15.62 11.37
N LEU A 65 -3.69 -14.67 10.43
CA LEU A 65 -4.38 -13.38 10.58
C LEU A 65 -5.90 -13.58 10.64
N SER A 66 -6.45 -14.40 9.74
CA SER A 66 -7.88 -14.73 9.74
C SER A 66 -8.36 -15.26 11.08
N ASP A 67 -7.63 -16.22 11.65
CA ASP A 67 -7.99 -16.84 12.93
C ASP A 67 -7.88 -15.82 14.08
N ASN A 68 -6.82 -15.01 14.11
CA ASN A 68 -6.67 -13.96 15.13
C ASN A 68 -7.80 -12.91 15.04
N LEU A 69 -8.08 -12.39 13.84
CA LEU A 69 -9.12 -11.37 13.67
C LEU A 69 -10.52 -11.90 13.99
N LYS A 70 -10.84 -13.16 13.65
CA LYS A 70 -12.11 -13.79 14.03
C LYS A 70 -12.26 -13.88 15.54
N LYS A 71 -11.25 -14.33 16.27
CA LYS A 71 -11.28 -14.40 17.74
C LYS A 71 -11.55 -13.02 18.36
N ILE A 72 -10.87 -11.98 17.87
CA ILE A 72 -11.08 -10.61 18.35
C ILE A 72 -12.50 -10.12 18.07
N VAL A 73 -13.02 -10.38 16.86
CA VAL A 73 -14.31 -9.82 16.41
C VAL A 73 -15.51 -10.62 16.91
N GLU A 74 -15.43 -11.93 16.93
CA GLU A 74 -16.55 -12.83 17.28
C GLU A 74 -16.58 -13.16 18.77
N ASN A 75 -15.40 -13.42 19.37
CA ASN A 75 -15.28 -13.83 20.75
C ASN A 75 -14.96 -12.66 21.69
N SER A 76 -14.67 -11.47 21.15
CA SER A 76 -14.20 -10.31 21.93
C SER A 76 -12.94 -10.61 22.74
N GLU A 77 -12.06 -11.45 22.19
CA GLU A 77 -10.78 -11.76 22.83
C GLU A 77 -9.83 -10.55 22.76
N ASP A 78 -8.90 -10.51 23.71
CA ASP A 78 -7.85 -9.49 23.72
C ASP A 78 -6.89 -9.68 22.52
N ILE A 79 -6.36 -8.56 22.02
CA ILE A 79 -5.38 -8.57 20.95
C ILE A 79 -4.05 -9.11 21.47
N ASP A 80 -3.64 -10.25 20.93
CA ASP A 80 -2.30 -10.82 21.15
C ASP A 80 -1.30 -10.18 20.16
N VAL A 81 -0.63 -9.11 20.63
CA VAL A 81 0.35 -8.36 19.80
C VAL A 81 1.49 -9.26 19.30
N PRO A 82 2.13 -10.13 20.12
CA PRO A 82 3.11 -11.08 19.63
C PRO A 82 2.60 -11.98 18.51
N ALA A 83 1.40 -12.55 18.65
CA ALA A 83 0.80 -13.39 17.62
C ALA A 83 0.53 -12.63 16.32
N LEU A 84 0.06 -11.37 16.40
CA LEU A 84 -0.12 -10.51 15.21
C LEU A 84 1.22 -10.19 14.53
N MET A 85 2.25 -9.83 15.30
CA MET A 85 3.56 -9.51 14.73
C MET A 85 4.21 -10.71 14.04
N ASN A 86 3.99 -11.94 14.53
CA ASN A 86 4.48 -13.15 13.89
C ASN A 86 3.93 -13.34 12.47
N VAL A 87 2.72 -12.82 12.18
CA VAL A 87 2.12 -12.87 10.82
C VAL A 87 3.04 -12.27 9.77
N THR A 88 3.70 -11.15 10.06
CA THR A 88 4.55 -10.44 9.09
C THR A 88 6.04 -10.73 9.29
N ASN A 89 6.48 -11.05 10.51
CA ASN A 89 7.90 -11.26 10.80
C ASN A 89 8.50 -12.41 9.98
N GLU A 90 7.81 -13.55 9.87
CA GLU A 90 8.28 -14.68 9.06
C GLU A 90 8.46 -14.32 7.59
N ILE A 91 7.57 -13.48 7.04
CA ILE A 91 7.65 -13.00 5.65
C ILE A 91 8.85 -12.06 5.48
N LEU A 92 9.04 -11.14 6.43
CA LEU A 92 10.13 -10.15 6.41
C LEU A 92 11.51 -10.82 6.55
N GLU A 93 11.65 -11.80 7.44
CA GLU A 93 12.92 -12.53 7.68
C GLU A 93 13.36 -13.37 6.47
N LYS A 94 12.40 -13.86 5.67
CA LYS A 94 12.67 -14.69 4.50
C LYS A 94 12.99 -13.87 3.24
N SER A 95 12.70 -12.58 3.23
CA SER A 95 13.02 -11.71 2.11
C SER A 95 14.51 -11.34 2.10
N ARG A 96 15.12 -11.31 0.91
CA ARG A 96 16.55 -10.91 0.77
C ARG A 96 16.77 -9.43 1.05
N ASN A 97 15.83 -8.61 0.61
CA ASN A 97 15.81 -7.16 0.80
C ASN A 97 14.41 -6.62 0.55
N GLU A 98 14.20 -5.35 0.84
CA GLU A 98 12.90 -4.68 0.74
C GLU A 98 12.39 -4.59 -0.71
N THR A 99 13.28 -4.37 -1.68
CA THR A 99 12.93 -4.36 -3.12
C THR A 99 12.39 -5.72 -3.58
N ASN A 100 13.10 -6.81 -3.26
CA ASN A 100 12.67 -8.17 -3.58
C ASN A 100 11.31 -8.48 -2.94
N LEU A 101 11.11 -8.05 -1.69
CA LEU A 101 9.84 -8.22 -0.98
C LEU A 101 8.70 -7.47 -1.68
N CYS A 102 8.90 -6.21 -2.04
CA CYS A 102 7.90 -5.43 -2.78
C CYS A 102 7.52 -6.11 -4.11
N ASN A 103 8.50 -6.64 -4.84
CA ASN A 103 8.24 -7.38 -6.08
C ASN A 103 7.42 -8.65 -5.84
N MET A 104 7.75 -9.42 -4.79
CA MET A 104 6.97 -10.61 -4.44
C MET A 104 5.53 -10.27 -4.06
N LEU A 105 5.32 -9.21 -3.26
CA LEU A 105 3.98 -8.72 -2.93
C LEU A 105 3.20 -8.31 -4.18
N LEU A 106 3.82 -7.59 -5.12
CA LEU A 106 3.18 -7.18 -6.37
C LEU A 106 2.83 -8.38 -7.27
N MET A 107 3.63 -9.44 -7.27
CA MET A 107 3.32 -10.68 -7.98
C MET A 107 2.12 -11.40 -7.35
N MET A 108 2.05 -11.49 -6.03
CA MET A 108 0.94 -12.11 -5.30
C MET A 108 -0.42 -11.49 -5.60
N LYS A 109 -0.47 -10.17 -5.79
CA LYS A 109 -1.71 -9.40 -6.03
C LYS A 109 -2.48 -9.80 -7.28
N LYS A 110 -1.86 -10.52 -8.20
CA LYS A 110 -2.52 -11.03 -9.41
C LYS A 110 -3.46 -12.20 -9.12
N ASP A 111 -3.22 -12.91 -8.03
CA ASP A 111 -3.86 -14.18 -7.73
C ASP A 111 -4.71 -14.16 -6.44
N THR A 112 -4.54 -13.15 -5.57
CA THR A 112 -5.12 -13.16 -4.24
C THR A 112 -5.97 -11.90 -4.01
N GLU A 113 -7.27 -12.12 -3.81
CA GLU A 113 -8.25 -11.09 -3.42
C GLU A 113 -8.78 -11.44 -2.03
N SER A 114 -8.11 -10.98 -0.97
CA SER A 114 -8.63 -11.17 0.38
C SER A 114 -8.36 -9.97 1.28
N LEU A 115 -9.27 -9.75 2.23
CA LEU A 115 -9.08 -8.77 3.30
C LEU A 115 -7.79 -9.02 4.07
N TYR A 116 -7.46 -10.28 4.30
CA TYR A 116 -6.29 -10.67 5.07
C TYR A 116 -5.00 -10.43 4.30
N ALA A 117 -4.98 -10.78 3.00
CA ALA A 117 -3.86 -10.47 2.11
C ALA A 117 -3.60 -8.96 2.05
N HIS A 118 -4.65 -8.15 1.86
CA HIS A 118 -4.57 -6.70 1.92
C HIS A 118 -3.96 -6.21 3.24
N SER A 119 -4.47 -6.65 4.37
CA SER A 119 -3.97 -6.22 5.68
C SER A 119 -2.49 -6.62 5.90
N ILE A 120 -2.07 -7.79 5.43
CA ILE A 120 -0.66 -8.23 5.49
C ILE A 120 0.21 -7.35 4.60
N ASN A 121 -0.21 -7.12 3.35
CA ASN A 121 0.51 -6.26 2.41
C ASN A 121 0.68 -4.85 2.97
N VAL A 122 -0.41 -4.24 3.43
CA VAL A 122 -0.39 -2.89 4.02
C VAL A 122 0.52 -2.84 5.24
N SER A 123 0.50 -3.85 6.12
CA SER A 123 1.40 -3.94 7.27
C SER A 123 2.87 -3.99 6.86
N ILE A 124 3.22 -4.81 5.87
CA ILE A 124 4.58 -4.92 5.36
C ILE A 124 5.03 -3.61 4.70
N LEU A 125 4.20 -3.02 3.85
CA LEU A 125 4.49 -1.74 3.19
C LEU A 125 4.65 -0.60 4.20
N CYS A 126 3.84 -0.57 5.26
CA CYS A 126 3.99 0.36 6.37
C CYS A 126 5.34 0.22 7.06
N GLN A 127 5.78 -1.01 7.36
CA GLN A 127 7.07 -1.25 7.99
C GLN A 127 8.23 -0.79 7.11
N ILE A 128 8.17 -1.08 5.82
CA ILE A 128 9.17 -0.68 4.85
C ILE A 128 9.23 0.87 4.76
N LEU A 129 8.09 1.52 4.55
CA LEU A 129 8.03 2.98 4.47
C LEU A 129 8.50 3.66 5.77
N ALA A 130 8.11 3.12 6.92
CA ALA A 130 8.54 3.63 8.21
C ALA A 130 10.06 3.54 8.42
N LYS A 131 10.69 2.43 7.98
CA LYS A 131 12.15 2.28 7.98
C LYS A 131 12.82 3.30 7.06
N TRP A 132 12.38 3.42 5.81
CA TRP A 132 12.90 4.41 4.85
C TRP A 132 12.77 5.85 5.35
N SER A 133 11.75 6.10 6.16
CA SER A 133 11.47 7.42 6.74
C SER A 133 12.17 7.67 8.08
N GLY A 134 13.04 6.77 8.53
CA GLY A 134 13.80 6.92 9.78
C GLY A 134 12.95 6.85 11.04
N CYS A 135 11.85 6.11 11.03
CA CYS A 135 11.02 5.88 12.22
C CYS A 135 11.74 5.02 13.25
N THR A 136 11.40 5.22 14.52
CA THR A 136 11.92 4.41 15.62
C THR A 136 11.39 2.98 15.55
N PRO A 137 12.09 1.97 16.15
CA PRO A 137 11.60 0.60 16.18
C PRO A 137 10.17 0.47 16.74
N LYS A 138 9.81 1.29 17.74
CA LYS A 138 8.46 1.29 18.31
C LYS A 138 7.41 1.85 17.36
N GLU A 139 7.73 2.87 16.58
CA GLU A 139 6.83 3.40 15.55
C GLU A 139 6.64 2.39 14.41
N ILE A 140 7.69 1.67 14.02
CA ILE A 140 7.62 0.61 13.01
C ILE A 140 6.72 -0.53 13.49
N GLU A 141 6.89 -1.00 14.72
CA GLU A 141 6.01 -2.00 15.33
C GLU A 141 4.56 -1.51 15.38
N ASN A 142 4.34 -0.31 15.87
CA ASN A 142 3.00 0.26 16.00
C ASN A 142 2.29 0.40 14.65
N VAL A 143 2.99 0.87 13.60
CA VAL A 143 2.37 1.00 12.28
C VAL A 143 2.14 -0.36 11.60
N ALA A 144 2.97 -1.37 11.89
CA ALA A 144 2.75 -2.73 11.45
C ALA A 144 1.44 -3.31 12.01
N ILE A 145 1.25 -3.17 13.32
CA ILE A 145 0.01 -3.60 14.00
C ILE A 145 -1.20 -2.81 13.47
N ALA A 146 -1.05 -1.50 13.26
CA ALA A 146 -2.10 -0.68 12.67
C ALA A 146 -2.48 -1.18 11.27
N GLY A 147 -1.51 -1.55 10.43
CA GLY A 147 -1.72 -2.14 9.11
C GLY A 147 -2.49 -3.46 9.15
N LEU A 148 -2.18 -4.35 10.10
CA LEU A 148 -2.91 -5.61 10.27
C LEU A 148 -4.36 -5.43 10.74
N LEU A 149 -4.65 -4.35 11.45
CA LEU A 149 -5.95 -4.13 12.12
C LEU A 149 -6.81 -3.03 11.49
N HIS A 150 -6.28 -2.23 10.54
CA HIS A 150 -6.98 -1.02 10.07
C HIS A 150 -8.38 -1.31 9.53
N ASP A 151 -8.53 -2.41 8.84
CA ASP A 151 -9.74 -2.84 8.15
C ASP A 151 -10.51 -3.96 8.89
N VAL A 152 -10.13 -4.30 10.14
CA VAL A 152 -10.80 -5.36 10.92
C VAL A 152 -12.31 -5.11 11.06
N GLY A 153 -12.75 -3.86 11.00
CA GLY A 153 -14.16 -3.47 11.02
C GLY A 153 -14.98 -3.97 9.83
N ILE A 154 -14.34 -4.33 8.71
CA ILE A 154 -15.00 -4.94 7.56
C ILE A 154 -15.66 -6.26 7.96
N LEU A 155 -15.09 -6.99 8.92
CA LEU A 155 -15.68 -8.23 9.43
C LEU A 155 -17.04 -8.05 10.13
N LYS A 156 -17.44 -6.82 10.46
CA LYS A 156 -18.79 -6.50 10.99
C LYS A 156 -19.86 -6.35 9.92
N PHE A 157 -19.47 -6.27 8.64
CA PHE A 157 -20.47 -6.27 7.56
C PHE A 157 -20.97 -7.68 7.24
N PRO A 158 -22.20 -7.83 6.72
CA PRO A 158 -22.70 -9.10 6.20
C PRO A 158 -21.76 -9.74 5.18
N GLU A 159 -21.71 -11.07 5.13
CA GLU A 159 -20.78 -11.80 4.26
C GLU A 159 -20.99 -11.48 2.79
N GLU A 160 -22.23 -11.29 2.35
CA GLU A 160 -22.57 -10.89 0.99
C GLU A 160 -21.92 -9.57 0.59
N MET A 161 -21.88 -8.60 1.52
CA MET A 161 -21.24 -7.31 1.29
C MET A 161 -19.73 -7.39 1.30
N ARG A 162 -19.15 -8.34 2.06
CA ARG A 162 -17.71 -8.52 2.15
C ARG A 162 -17.11 -9.18 0.91
N LYS A 163 -17.89 -10.01 0.21
CA LYS A 163 -17.48 -10.70 -1.02
C LYS A 163 -17.46 -9.78 -2.22
N ASP A 164 -18.20 -8.70 -2.18
CA ASP A 164 -18.24 -7.71 -3.25
C ASP A 164 -17.23 -6.59 -2.99
N PHE A 165 -16.00 -6.77 -3.49
CA PHE A 165 -14.94 -5.76 -3.37
C PHE A 165 -15.23 -4.49 -4.19
N THR A 166 -16.15 -4.50 -5.17
CA THR A 166 -16.63 -3.29 -5.84
C THR A 166 -17.31 -2.34 -4.85
N PHE A 167 -17.79 -2.88 -3.74
CA PHE A 167 -18.28 -2.16 -2.58
C PHE A 167 -17.28 -1.11 -2.04
N ARG A 168 -15.96 -1.34 -2.19
CA ARG A 168 -14.94 -0.36 -1.77
C ARG A 168 -14.90 0.88 -2.66
N LYS A 169 -15.05 0.73 -3.98
CA LYS A 169 -14.92 1.83 -4.95
C LYS A 169 -16.20 2.63 -5.17
N GLU A 170 -17.34 1.95 -5.19
CA GLU A 170 -18.62 2.61 -5.50
C GLU A 170 -19.21 3.38 -4.31
N MET A 171 -18.66 3.17 -3.11
CA MET A 171 -19.23 3.67 -1.87
C MET A 171 -18.36 4.71 -1.15
N GLU A 172 -17.49 5.44 -1.87
CA GLU A 172 -16.87 6.65 -1.31
C GLU A 172 -17.96 7.60 -0.82
N GLY A 173 -18.15 7.64 0.50
CA GLY A 173 -19.18 8.43 1.16
C GLY A 173 -20.40 7.63 1.68
N GLY A 174 -20.41 6.30 1.47
CA GLY A 174 -21.55 5.43 1.84
C GLY A 174 -21.32 4.56 3.09
N VAL A 175 -21.92 3.38 3.06
CA VAL A 175 -21.87 2.40 4.16
C VAL A 175 -20.46 1.90 4.41
N TYR A 176 -19.63 1.81 3.37
CA TYR A 176 -18.24 1.36 3.47
C TYR A 176 -17.41 2.20 4.47
N ASN A 177 -17.56 3.52 4.49
CA ASN A 177 -16.81 4.38 5.40
C ASN A 177 -17.02 4.05 6.89
N LYS A 178 -18.05 3.26 7.22
CA LYS A 178 -18.31 2.79 8.58
C LYS A 178 -17.27 1.79 9.08
N HIS A 179 -16.52 1.12 8.18
CA HIS A 179 -15.49 0.17 8.60
C HIS A 179 -14.45 0.82 9.50
N VAL A 180 -14.08 2.07 9.26
CA VAL A 180 -13.12 2.82 10.10
C VAL A 180 -13.61 2.91 11.55
N LEU A 181 -14.88 3.30 11.72
CA LEU A 181 -15.48 3.40 13.05
C LEU A 181 -15.69 2.03 13.68
N TYR A 182 -16.00 1.01 12.90
CA TYR A 182 -16.10 -0.37 13.39
C TYR A 182 -14.73 -0.90 13.81
N SER A 183 -13.67 -0.66 13.02
CA SER A 183 -12.28 -1.02 13.38
C SER A 183 -11.87 -0.32 14.68
N TYR A 184 -12.07 1.00 14.77
CA TYR A 184 -11.77 1.74 16.00
C TYR A 184 -12.56 1.23 17.20
N ASN A 185 -13.87 0.92 17.05
CA ASN A 185 -14.69 0.40 18.14
C ASN A 185 -14.23 -0.98 18.63
N ILE A 186 -13.67 -1.81 17.75
CA ILE A 186 -13.08 -3.10 18.12
C ILE A 186 -11.81 -2.88 18.97
N VAL A 187 -10.95 -1.94 18.56
CA VAL A 187 -9.63 -1.78 19.18
C VAL A 187 -9.57 -0.77 20.33
N LYS A 188 -10.55 0.12 20.49
CA LYS A 188 -10.49 1.26 21.44
C LYS A 188 -10.24 0.86 22.88
N ASN A 189 -10.80 -0.28 23.31
CA ASN A 189 -10.69 -0.78 24.69
C ASN A 189 -9.60 -1.84 24.85
N GLN A 190 -8.92 -2.22 23.77
CA GLN A 190 -7.86 -3.21 23.79
C GLN A 190 -6.57 -2.63 24.40
N ASN A 191 -5.77 -3.48 25.01
CA ASN A 191 -4.50 -3.09 25.61
C ASN A 191 -3.37 -2.97 24.57
N ILE A 192 -3.54 -2.02 23.64
CA ILE A 192 -2.54 -1.66 22.62
C ILE A 192 -2.27 -0.16 22.67
N ASP A 193 -1.14 0.24 22.08
CA ASP A 193 -0.71 1.65 22.07
C ASP A 193 -1.80 2.58 21.49
N THR A 194 -1.95 3.74 22.09
CA THR A 194 -2.92 4.75 21.64
C THR A 194 -2.63 5.24 20.23
N GLU A 195 -1.36 5.29 19.81
CA GLU A 195 -0.99 5.68 18.45
C GLU A 195 -1.46 4.67 17.40
N ILE A 196 -1.52 3.38 17.72
CA ILE A 196 -2.14 2.36 16.86
C ILE A 196 -3.62 2.66 16.65
N LYS A 197 -4.35 2.92 17.74
CA LYS A 197 -5.80 3.25 17.70
C LYS A 197 -6.08 4.51 16.88
N LYS A 198 -5.25 5.54 17.05
CA LYS A 198 -5.34 6.78 16.26
C LYS A 198 -5.03 6.54 14.79
N ALA A 199 -4.03 5.71 14.48
CA ALA A 199 -3.69 5.37 13.11
C ALA A 199 -4.86 4.65 12.42
N ILE A 200 -5.47 3.67 13.07
CA ILE A 200 -6.65 2.96 12.58
C ILE A 200 -7.83 3.91 12.34
N LEU A 201 -8.10 4.84 13.27
CA LEU A 201 -9.19 5.81 13.11
C LEU A 201 -8.93 6.81 11.97
N GLY A 202 -7.66 7.14 11.72
CA GLY A 202 -7.26 8.23 10.83
C GLY A 202 -6.71 7.82 9.46
N HIS A 203 -6.69 6.53 9.10
CA HIS A 203 -6.02 6.09 7.87
C HIS A 203 -6.68 6.59 6.57
N HIS A 204 -7.96 6.91 6.61
CA HIS A 204 -8.67 7.55 5.51
C HIS A 204 -8.79 9.08 5.64
N GLU A 205 -8.21 9.69 6.65
CA GLU A 205 -8.09 11.15 6.70
C GLU A 205 -7.12 11.64 5.62
N ARG A 206 -7.34 12.83 5.12
CA ARG A 206 -6.52 13.48 4.10
C ARG A 206 -6.14 14.88 4.56
N LEU A 207 -4.94 15.36 4.17
CA LEU A 207 -4.41 16.63 4.66
C LEU A 207 -5.27 17.84 4.24
N ASP A 208 -5.95 17.72 3.09
CA ASP A 208 -6.90 18.71 2.55
C ASP A 208 -8.31 18.63 3.18
N LYS A 209 -8.52 17.74 4.15
CA LYS A 209 -9.80 17.44 4.81
C LYS A 209 -10.85 16.77 3.91
N SER A 210 -10.48 16.27 2.74
CA SER A 210 -11.39 15.50 1.89
C SER A 210 -11.67 14.08 2.43
N GLY A 211 -10.83 13.61 3.38
CA GLY A 211 -10.92 12.29 3.98
C GLY A 211 -12.09 12.10 4.95
N PHE A 212 -12.10 10.99 5.66
CA PHE A 212 -13.09 10.58 6.65
C PHE A 212 -12.45 9.76 7.78
N PRO A 213 -13.07 9.54 8.93
CA PRO A 213 -14.46 9.90 9.28
C PRO A 213 -14.61 11.29 9.91
N LEU A 214 -13.50 11.92 10.36
CA LEU A 214 -13.55 13.12 11.19
C LEU A 214 -13.28 14.41 10.40
N ARG A 215 -12.69 14.31 9.20
CA ARG A 215 -12.29 15.44 8.34
C ARG A 215 -11.41 16.45 9.07
N ILE A 216 -10.46 15.92 9.83
CA ILE A 216 -9.55 16.73 10.64
C ILE A 216 -8.48 17.41 9.79
N SER A 217 -7.89 18.48 10.36
CA SER A 217 -6.78 19.16 9.70
C SER A 217 -5.50 18.33 9.76
N GLU A 218 -4.54 18.67 8.91
CA GLU A 218 -3.20 18.09 8.89
C GLU A 218 -2.59 17.89 10.28
N HIS A 219 -2.68 18.89 11.16
CA HIS A 219 -2.12 18.81 12.52
C HIS A 219 -2.80 17.76 13.42
N GLY A 220 -4.01 17.35 13.08
CA GLY A 220 -4.75 16.30 13.80
C GLY A 220 -4.43 14.88 13.31
N ILE A 221 -3.85 14.72 12.12
CA ILE A 221 -3.54 13.43 11.53
C ILE A 221 -2.16 12.98 12.02
N GLY A 222 -2.13 11.94 12.87
CA GLY A 222 -0.89 11.40 13.43
C GLY A 222 0.05 10.81 12.39
N LYS A 223 1.34 10.78 12.72
CA LYS A 223 2.41 10.26 11.85
C LYS A 223 2.10 8.87 11.30
N LEU A 224 1.67 7.93 12.16
CA LEU A 224 1.39 6.56 11.76
C LEU A 224 0.17 6.45 10.84
N ALA A 225 -0.85 7.30 11.01
CA ALA A 225 -2.00 7.36 10.11
C ALA A 225 -1.60 7.81 8.69
N ARG A 226 -0.65 8.75 8.58
CA ARG A 226 -0.13 9.23 7.29
C ARG A 226 0.66 8.14 6.55
N ILE A 227 1.49 7.39 7.27
CA ILE A 227 2.23 6.25 6.71
C ILE A 227 1.24 5.17 6.25
N LEU A 228 0.27 4.83 7.10
CA LEU A 228 -0.75 3.83 6.82
C LEU A 228 -1.59 4.20 5.59
N ALA A 229 -2.01 5.48 5.47
CA ALA A 229 -2.76 5.96 4.31
C ALA A 229 -2.02 5.77 2.97
N ILE A 230 -0.70 5.97 2.95
CA ILE A 230 0.12 5.80 1.73
C ILE A 230 0.21 4.33 1.35
N ALA A 231 0.49 3.45 2.31
CA ALA A 231 0.58 2.01 2.10
C ALA A 231 -0.75 1.41 1.63
N ASP A 232 -1.86 1.81 2.26
CA ASP A 232 -3.22 1.39 1.93
C ASP A 232 -3.61 1.81 0.50
N ILE A 233 -3.38 3.07 0.13
CA ILE A 233 -3.65 3.57 -1.23
C ILE A 233 -2.85 2.78 -2.27
N PHE A 234 -1.55 2.56 -2.03
CA PHE A 234 -0.72 1.82 -2.97
C PHE A 234 -1.20 0.39 -3.13
N ASP A 235 -1.48 -0.30 -2.02
CA ASP A 235 -1.98 -1.67 -2.06
C ASP A 235 -3.32 -1.75 -2.79
N THR A 236 -4.28 -0.90 -2.43
CA THR A 236 -5.62 -0.86 -3.04
C THR A 236 -5.56 -0.66 -4.55
N TYR A 237 -4.74 0.28 -5.06
CA TYR A 237 -4.68 0.53 -6.51
C TYR A 237 -3.90 -0.54 -7.28
N THR A 238 -3.00 -1.27 -6.63
CA THR A 238 -2.24 -2.36 -7.25
C THR A 238 -2.89 -3.72 -7.10
N MET A 239 -3.96 -3.85 -6.31
CA MET A 239 -4.74 -5.09 -6.22
C MET A 239 -5.62 -5.30 -7.45
N LYS A 240 -5.78 -6.57 -7.83
CA LYS A 240 -6.86 -7.00 -8.72
C LYS A 240 -8.19 -6.92 -7.95
N GLU A 241 -9.23 -6.42 -8.58
CA GLU A 241 -10.54 -6.28 -7.96
C GLU A 241 -11.61 -6.78 -8.94
N ASN A 242 -12.11 -7.98 -8.72
CA ASN A 242 -13.06 -8.65 -9.63
C ASN A 242 -12.60 -8.58 -11.10
N ASP A 243 -13.40 -7.94 -11.97
CA ASP A 243 -13.08 -7.73 -13.38
C ASP A 243 -12.21 -6.50 -13.66
N ILE A 244 -11.86 -5.72 -12.61
CA ILE A 244 -11.02 -4.53 -12.74
C ILE A 244 -9.55 -4.95 -12.65
N GLN A 245 -8.81 -4.73 -13.74
CA GLN A 245 -7.39 -5.00 -13.75
C GLN A 245 -6.63 -4.06 -12.79
N PRO A 246 -5.62 -4.55 -12.07
CA PRO A 246 -4.78 -3.72 -11.22
C PRO A 246 -4.12 -2.62 -12.05
N MET A 247 -3.99 -1.45 -11.47
CA MET A 247 -3.17 -0.40 -12.08
C MET A 247 -1.71 -0.84 -12.09
N SER A 248 -0.98 -0.48 -13.16
CA SER A 248 0.47 -0.66 -13.14
C SER A 248 1.10 0.18 -12.03
N VAL A 249 2.23 -0.28 -11.49
CA VAL A 249 2.98 0.47 -10.45
C VAL A 249 3.25 1.91 -10.91
N PHE A 250 3.64 2.09 -12.16
CA PHE A 250 3.86 3.42 -12.75
C PHE A 250 2.60 4.30 -12.71
N SER A 251 1.44 3.74 -13.07
CA SER A 251 0.17 4.49 -13.03
C SER A 251 -0.24 4.87 -11.60
N VAL A 252 0.05 3.99 -10.63
CA VAL A 252 -0.20 4.28 -9.19
C VAL A 252 0.72 5.39 -8.70
N ILE A 253 2.02 5.32 -9.03
CA ILE A 253 3.00 6.36 -8.68
C ILE A 253 2.53 7.72 -9.21
N LYS A 254 2.17 7.80 -10.50
CA LYS A 254 1.65 9.04 -11.09
C LYS A 254 0.42 9.57 -10.34
N LYS A 255 -0.50 8.71 -9.97
CA LYS A 255 -1.69 9.10 -9.21
C LYS A 255 -1.33 9.60 -7.80
N MET A 256 -0.35 8.97 -7.15
CA MET A 256 0.13 9.40 -5.82
C MET A 256 0.89 10.74 -5.90
N GLU A 257 1.62 11.00 -6.99
CA GLU A 257 2.21 12.32 -7.26
C GLU A 257 1.15 13.40 -7.43
N GLU A 258 0.07 13.13 -8.18
CA GLU A 258 -1.07 14.03 -8.31
C GLU A 258 -1.72 14.32 -6.95
N MET A 259 -1.91 13.29 -6.11
CA MET A 259 -2.43 13.46 -4.74
C MET A 259 -1.51 14.33 -3.88
N HIS A 260 -0.19 14.20 -4.05
CA HIS A 260 0.79 15.04 -3.37
C HIS A 260 0.67 16.50 -3.81
N LEU A 261 0.58 16.77 -5.12
CA LEU A 261 0.44 18.13 -5.65
C LEU A 261 -0.83 18.84 -5.13
N HIS A 262 -1.88 18.10 -4.83
CA HIS A 262 -3.12 18.62 -4.25
C HIS A 262 -3.14 18.62 -2.70
N ASN A 263 -1.99 18.37 -2.05
CA ASN A 263 -1.87 18.29 -0.60
C ASN A 263 -2.86 17.30 0.07
N ILE A 264 -3.11 16.17 -0.60
CA ILE A 264 -3.98 15.10 -0.09
C ILE A 264 -3.19 14.16 0.82
N LEU A 265 -1.94 13.81 0.41
CA LEU A 265 -1.04 12.93 1.14
C LEU A 265 0.14 13.69 1.72
N ASP A 266 0.73 13.14 2.79
CA ASP A 266 1.94 13.69 3.40
C ASP A 266 3.10 13.68 2.41
N THR A 267 3.65 14.86 2.16
CA THR A 267 4.71 15.10 1.17
C THR A 267 5.94 14.23 1.44
N GLN A 268 6.44 14.24 2.67
CA GLN A 268 7.69 13.57 3.02
C GLN A 268 7.56 12.06 2.86
N PHE A 269 6.51 11.46 3.44
CA PHE A 269 6.31 10.02 3.36
C PHE A 269 5.97 9.57 1.94
N ASN A 270 5.13 10.31 1.23
CA ASN A 270 4.74 9.98 -0.14
C ASN A 270 5.94 10.01 -1.09
N MET A 271 6.75 11.07 -1.05
CA MET A 271 7.94 11.16 -1.90
C MET A 271 9.00 10.13 -1.53
N THR A 272 9.18 9.83 -0.24
CA THR A 272 10.07 8.74 0.19
C THR A 272 9.58 7.40 -0.38
N PHE A 273 8.28 7.11 -0.32
CA PHE A 273 7.72 5.88 -0.86
C PHE A 273 7.91 5.77 -2.37
N ILE A 274 7.52 6.81 -3.11
CA ILE A 274 7.64 6.86 -4.58
C ILE A 274 9.09 6.67 -5.02
N ALA A 275 10.04 7.38 -4.39
CA ALA A 275 11.45 7.30 -4.74
C ALA A 275 12.02 5.87 -4.62
N HIS A 276 11.58 5.09 -3.64
CA HIS A 276 12.06 3.72 -3.44
C HIS A 276 11.31 2.72 -4.33
N ILE A 277 9.97 2.85 -4.44
CA ILE A 277 9.16 1.94 -5.27
C ILE A 277 9.45 2.08 -6.76
N ALA A 278 9.80 3.28 -7.24
CA ALA A 278 10.16 3.49 -8.64
C ALA A 278 11.43 2.72 -9.07
N HIS A 279 12.23 2.24 -8.13
CA HIS A 279 13.44 1.44 -8.37
C HIS A 279 13.24 -0.07 -8.12
N THR A 280 12.00 -0.50 -7.81
CA THR A 280 11.64 -1.93 -7.72
C THR A 280 11.10 -2.43 -9.05
#